data_a2a7582190d42746f22c7541a2ece863
#
_entry.id   a2a7582190d42746f22c7541a2ece863
#
_cell.length_a   1.000
_cell.length_b   1.000
_cell.length_c   1.000
_cell.angle_alpha   90.00
_cell.angle_beta   90.00
_cell.angle_gamma   90.00
#
_symmetry.space_group_name_H-M   'P 1'
#
loop_
_entity.id
_entity.type
_entity.pdbx_description
1 polymer ?
#
loop_
_entity_poly.entity_id
_entity_poly.type
_entity_poly.pdbx_seq_one_letter_code
_entity_poly.pdbx_strand_id
1 'polypeptide(L)'
;MDKYSINKRKEKDTLSSKSLHFSFNFFAPFLLVLLLFLFFHAFPRKREDYGVFLGISMSSDTGEEGLTSDDKETDQLLFLAKYKTVILSPGSFTKKDLQYLHRAGTKAYAYINVGALEEYDPEYLRFKKLSLAPYENWEEESWVDVSDTDWQNYITEKIAKEIAELGFDGFFLDNFDVYYLFPEDKIYQGLDAVLSGLQKYNMPIILNGGDSYVSRAIEENSTNLLFQGVNQEDVFTAYHFDTDTSSLQDSDTRRYYQDYLEKAKNAGLSVFILEYKADKELSKEVSSYCKEKHFQWYNAPDIFLTEGKA
;
A
#
# COMPACT_ATOMS: atom_id res chain seq x y z
N MET A 1 -22.87 59.61 -91.49
CA MET A 1 -21.41 59.57 -91.74
C MET A 1 -20.79 58.79 -90.61
N ASP A 2 -20.16 57.68 -90.95
CA ASP A 2 -19.15 56.85 -90.30
C ASP A 2 -19.48 56.24 -88.95
N LYS A 3 -19.80 55.03 -88.95
CA LYS A 3 -19.07 53.74 -88.87
C LYS A 3 -17.82 53.82 -87.97
N TYR A 4 -17.85 53.12 -86.84
CA TYR A 4 -16.77 52.24 -86.49
C TYR A 4 -17.30 51.08 -85.53
N SER A 5 -17.19 49.90 -86.11
CA SER A 5 -17.43 48.58 -85.42
C SER A 5 -16.17 48.25 -84.54
N ILE A 6 -16.35 47.87 -83.32
CA ILE A 6 -15.28 47.25 -82.52
C ILE A 6 -15.78 45.87 -81.99
N ASN A 7 -15.08 44.89 -82.54
CA ASN A 7 -15.17 43.48 -82.18
C ASN A 7 -14.71 43.22 -80.74
N LYS A 8 -15.56 42.68 -79.83
CA LYS A 8 -15.13 42.16 -78.57
C LYS A 8 -14.95 40.64 -78.66
N ARG A 9 -13.69 40.22 -78.67
CA ARG A 9 -13.25 38.86 -78.47
C ARG A 9 -13.59 38.49 -77.05
N LYS A 10 -14.35 37.39 -76.85
CA LYS A 10 -14.52 36.72 -75.58
C LYS A 10 -13.30 35.80 -75.31
N GLU A 11 -12.47 36.16 -74.39
CA GLU A 11 -11.52 35.27 -73.78
C GLU A 11 -12.26 34.34 -72.79
N LYS A 12 -12.17 33.03 -73.00
CA LYS A 12 -12.62 32.02 -72.09
C LYS A 12 -11.47 31.75 -71.12
N ASP A 13 -11.60 32.20 -69.88
CA ASP A 13 -10.75 31.76 -68.78
C ASP A 13 -11.14 30.37 -68.39
N THR A 14 -10.31 29.39 -68.70
CA THR A 14 -10.37 28.02 -68.14
C THR A 14 -9.69 28.03 -66.80
N LEU A 15 -10.50 28.11 -65.71
CA LEU A 15 -10.07 27.83 -64.38
C LEU A 15 -9.79 26.34 -64.29
N SER A 16 -8.51 25.97 -64.26
CA SER A 16 -8.04 24.62 -63.89
C SER A 16 -8.32 24.37 -62.41
N SER A 17 -9.31 23.51 -62.11
CA SER A 17 -9.52 22.99 -60.79
C SER A 17 -8.40 22.00 -60.44
N LYS A 18 -7.38 22.47 -59.74
CA LYS A 18 -6.46 21.58 -59.04
C LYS A 18 -7.21 20.98 -57.88
N SER A 19 -7.71 19.74 -58.01
CA SER A 19 -8.19 18.95 -56.93
C SER A 19 -7.04 18.68 -55.96
N LEU A 20 -7.09 19.27 -54.77
CA LEU A 20 -6.27 18.90 -53.64
C LEU A 20 -6.71 17.52 -53.17
N HIS A 21 -6.11 16.46 -53.67
CA HIS A 21 -6.16 15.15 -53.05
C HIS A 21 -5.34 15.23 -51.75
N PHE A 22 -5.96 15.70 -50.68
CA PHE A 22 -5.43 15.53 -49.33
C PHE A 22 -5.48 14.03 -49.01
N SER A 23 -4.31 13.41 -48.93
CA SER A 23 -4.17 11.99 -48.63
C SER A 23 -4.68 11.71 -47.24
N PHE A 24 -5.92 11.23 -47.15
CA PHE A 24 -6.60 10.87 -45.90
C PHE A 24 -5.93 9.70 -45.16
N ASN A 25 -4.94 9.05 -45.78
CA ASN A 25 -4.30 7.84 -45.25
C ASN A 25 -3.23 8.08 -44.17
N PHE A 26 -2.75 9.31 -43.97
CA PHE A 26 -1.76 9.61 -42.93
C PHE A 26 -2.36 10.01 -41.57
N PHE A 27 -3.61 10.48 -41.53
CA PHE A 27 -4.27 10.91 -40.31
C PHE A 27 -4.97 9.78 -39.55
N ALA A 28 -5.36 8.71 -40.22
CA ALA A 28 -6.07 7.60 -39.58
C ALA A 28 -5.28 6.90 -38.47
N PRO A 29 -3.99 6.55 -38.62
CA PRO A 29 -3.24 5.94 -37.53
C PRO A 29 -2.99 6.90 -36.34
N PHE A 30 -2.77 8.20 -36.64
CA PHE A 30 -2.57 9.20 -35.60
C PHE A 30 -3.86 9.47 -34.79
N LEU A 31 -5.01 9.49 -35.46
CA LEU A 31 -6.32 9.63 -34.82
C LEU A 31 -6.65 8.40 -33.98
N LEU A 32 -6.29 7.19 -34.44
CA LEU A 32 -6.48 5.95 -33.71
C LEU A 32 -5.61 5.92 -32.43
N VAL A 33 -4.34 6.32 -32.52
CA VAL A 33 -3.43 6.44 -31.38
C VAL A 33 -3.93 7.50 -30.39
N LEU A 34 -4.42 8.64 -30.89
CA LEU A 34 -4.99 9.69 -30.05
C LEU A 34 -6.29 9.22 -29.37
N LEU A 35 -7.15 8.51 -30.07
CA LEU A 35 -8.39 7.92 -29.52
C LEU A 35 -8.08 6.82 -28.49
N LEU A 36 -7.10 5.98 -28.73
CA LEU A 36 -6.61 5.00 -27.75
C LEU A 36 -6.02 5.70 -26.53
N PHE A 37 -5.20 6.73 -26.73
CA PHE A 37 -4.65 7.54 -25.65
C PHE A 37 -5.76 8.22 -24.83
N LEU A 38 -6.75 8.83 -25.48
CA LEU A 38 -7.91 9.43 -24.82
C LEU A 38 -8.79 8.37 -24.13
N PHE A 39 -8.97 7.18 -24.74
CA PHE A 39 -9.71 6.08 -24.14
C PHE A 39 -9.03 5.57 -22.87
N PHE A 40 -7.71 5.37 -22.89
CA PHE A 40 -6.97 4.96 -21.68
C PHE A 40 -6.94 6.04 -20.59
N HIS A 41 -7.06 7.34 -20.95
CA HIS A 41 -7.14 8.43 -19.98
C HIS A 41 -8.57 8.76 -19.54
N ALA A 42 -9.58 8.47 -20.37
CA ALA A 42 -10.99 8.72 -20.06
C ALA A 42 -11.64 7.64 -19.18
N PHE A 43 -11.06 6.42 -19.15
CA PHE A 43 -11.51 5.34 -18.30
C PHE A 43 -10.34 4.88 -17.40
N PRO A 44 -10.04 5.63 -16.33
CA PRO A 44 -9.07 5.18 -15.36
C PRO A 44 -9.54 3.81 -14.83
N ARG A 45 -8.69 2.79 -14.96
CA ARG A 45 -8.98 1.49 -14.35
C ARG A 45 -9.25 1.74 -12.87
N LYS A 46 -10.39 1.22 -12.37
CA LYS A 46 -10.69 1.29 -10.94
C LYS A 46 -9.52 0.64 -10.21
N ARG A 47 -8.82 1.42 -9.41
CA ARG A 47 -7.72 0.93 -8.58
C ARG A 47 -8.28 0.56 -7.23
N GLU A 48 -7.75 -0.50 -6.64
CA GLU A 48 -8.04 -0.85 -5.26
C GLU A 48 -7.39 0.19 -4.33
N ASP A 49 -8.01 0.44 -3.19
CA ASP A 49 -7.55 1.52 -2.32
C ASP A 49 -6.34 1.11 -1.49
N TYR A 50 -6.26 -0.16 -1.06
CA TYR A 50 -5.30 -0.66 -0.10
C TYR A 50 -4.96 -2.13 -0.34
N GLY A 51 -3.72 -2.54 -0.05
CA GLY A 51 -3.29 -3.93 -0.05
C GLY A 51 -2.01 -4.14 0.77
N VAL A 52 -1.85 -5.32 1.35
CA VAL A 52 -0.69 -5.72 2.15
C VAL A 52 -0.01 -6.91 1.49
N PHE A 53 1.29 -6.79 1.18
CA PHE A 53 2.04 -7.73 0.35
C PHE A 53 3.44 -7.95 0.91
N LEU A 54 3.54 -8.55 2.11
CA LEU A 54 4.82 -8.79 2.77
C LEU A 54 5.57 -9.98 2.19
N GLY A 55 4.84 -10.95 1.63
CA GLY A 55 5.42 -12.16 1.02
C GLY A 55 5.88 -11.98 -0.43
N ILE A 56 5.70 -10.81 -1.05
CA ILE A 56 6.20 -10.55 -2.39
C ILE A 56 7.71 -10.30 -2.36
N SER A 57 8.45 -11.08 -3.16
CA SER A 57 9.87 -10.88 -3.40
C SER A 57 10.15 -10.56 -4.85
N MET A 58 10.86 -9.45 -5.11
CA MET A 58 11.30 -9.06 -6.46
C MET A 58 12.52 -9.86 -6.92
N SER A 59 13.14 -10.68 -6.06
CA SER A 59 14.30 -11.52 -6.41
C SER A 59 13.87 -12.76 -7.18
N SER A 60 14.60 -13.07 -8.24
CA SER A 60 14.30 -14.05 -9.29
C SER A 60 14.61 -15.52 -8.94
N ASP A 61 14.48 -15.95 -7.70
CA ASP A 61 14.94 -17.30 -7.30
C ASP A 61 13.82 -18.32 -7.09
N THR A 62 12.76 -18.25 -7.90
CA THR A 62 11.77 -19.34 -7.98
C THR A 62 11.92 -20.05 -9.34
N GLY A 63 12.44 -21.28 -9.28
CA GLY A 63 12.72 -22.14 -10.46
C GLY A 63 11.51 -22.60 -11.27
N GLU A 64 10.61 -21.70 -11.64
CA GLU A 64 9.58 -21.95 -12.64
C GLU A 64 10.14 -21.79 -14.04
N GLU A 65 10.17 -22.90 -14.79
CA GLU A 65 10.64 -22.93 -16.17
C GLU A 65 9.75 -22.08 -17.09
N GLY A 66 10.32 -21.07 -17.72
CA GLY A 66 9.73 -20.41 -18.89
C GLY A 66 9.56 -18.89 -18.87
N LEU A 67 9.67 -18.21 -17.73
CA LEU A 67 9.72 -16.75 -17.69
C LEU A 67 11.12 -16.24 -17.33
N THR A 68 11.53 -15.11 -17.93
CA THR A 68 12.75 -14.43 -17.51
C THR A 68 12.51 -13.70 -16.19
N SER A 69 13.56 -13.47 -15.40
CA SER A 69 13.49 -12.68 -14.16
C SER A 69 12.85 -11.29 -14.38
N ASP A 70 13.17 -10.66 -15.50
CA ASP A 70 12.67 -9.32 -15.85
C ASP A 70 11.16 -9.31 -16.15
N ASP A 71 10.61 -10.41 -16.71
CA ASP A 71 9.18 -10.53 -16.98
C ASP A 71 8.37 -10.67 -15.70
N LYS A 72 8.84 -11.50 -14.75
CA LYS A 72 8.19 -11.68 -13.44
C LYS A 72 8.21 -10.39 -12.61
N GLU A 73 9.36 -9.72 -12.52
CA GLU A 73 9.49 -8.43 -11.85
C GLU A 73 8.51 -7.41 -12.42
N THR A 74 8.38 -7.35 -13.74
CA THR A 74 7.44 -6.44 -14.42
C THR A 74 5.99 -6.78 -14.07
N ASP A 75 5.61 -8.06 -14.06
CA ASP A 75 4.24 -8.49 -13.72
C ASP A 75 3.87 -8.18 -12.27
N GLN A 76 4.80 -8.38 -11.32
CA GLN A 76 4.60 -8.03 -9.91
C GLN A 76 4.41 -6.53 -9.73
N LEU A 77 5.22 -5.70 -10.36
CA LEU A 77 5.06 -4.25 -10.32
C LEU A 77 3.75 -3.80 -10.96
N LEU A 78 3.34 -4.42 -12.06
CA LEU A 78 2.04 -4.18 -12.69
C LEU A 78 0.87 -4.57 -11.78
N PHE A 79 1.01 -5.65 -11.02
CA PHE A 79 0.02 -6.07 -10.03
C PHE A 79 -0.09 -5.04 -8.90
N LEU A 80 1.02 -4.68 -8.27
CA LEU A 80 1.05 -3.69 -7.18
C LEU A 80 0.53 -2.32 -7.63
N ALA A 81 0.77 -1.93 -8.88
CA ALA A 81 0.26 -0.69 -9.46
C ALA A 81 -1.28 -0.63 -9.59
N LYS A 82 -1.99 -1.74 -9.37
CA LYS A 82 -3.46 -1.76 -9.29
C LYS A 82 -3.99 -1.13 -7.98
N TYR A 83 -3.13 -0.91 -6.99
CA TYR A 83 -3.47 -0.37 -5.69
C TYR A 83 -3.05 1.09 -5.56
N LYS A 84 -3.79 1.87 -4.76
CA LYS A 84 -3.41 3.25 -4.41
C LYS A 84 -2.36 3.27 -3.30
N THR A 85 -2.50 2.36 -2.34
CA THR A 85 -1.59 2.20 -1.20
C THR A 85 -1.23 0.73 -1.05
N VAL A 86 0.05 0.43 -0.95
CA VAL A 86 0.57 -0.92 -0.70
C VAL A 86 1.51 -0.91 0.50
N ILE A 87 1.43 -1.98 1.30
CA ILE A 87 2.37 -2.26 2.38
C ILE A 87 3.31 -3.34 1.89
N LEU A 88 4.61 -3.12 2.00
CA LEU A 88 5.64 -3.96 1.41
C LEU A 88 6.77 -4.25 2.40
N SER A 89 7.37 -5.43 2.30
CA SER A 89 8.63 -5.75 2.99
C SER A 89 9.80 -5.01 2.31
N PRO A 90 10.48 -4.07 2.97
CA PRO A 90 11.43 -3.17 2.30
C PRO A 90 12.62 -3.87 1.67
N GLY A 91 13.09 -4.99 2.26
CA GLY A 91 14.23 -5.75 1.75
C GLY A 91 14.04 -6.38 0.37
N SER A 92 12.79 -6.46 -0.09
CA SER A 92 12.44 -7.06 -1.39
C SER A 92 12.37 -6.07 -2.55
N PHE A 93 12.54 -4.76 -2.31
CA PHE A 93 12.33 -3.72 -3.32
C PHE A 93 13.55 -2.82 -3.49
N THR A 94 13.80 -2.41 -4.73
CA THR A 94 14.82 -1.43 -5.07
C THR A 94 14.21 -0.03 -5.22
N LYS A 95 15.06 0.98 -5.22
CA LYS A 95 14.65 2.37 -5.52
C LYS A 95 13.97 2.51 -6.89
N LYS A 96 14.38 1.69 -7.88
CA LYS A 96 13.79 1.69 -9.22
C LYS A 96 12.35 1.17 -9.21
N ASP A 97 12.06 0.14 -8.40
CA ASP A 97 10.74 -0.44 -8.25
C ASP A 97 9.78 0.57 -7.62
N LEU A 98 10.21 1.24 -6.54
CA LEU A 98 9.42 2.29 -5.92
C LEU A 98 9.16 3.45 -6.88
N GLN A 99 10.15 3.87 -7.68
CA GLN A 99 9.92 4.88 -8.71
C GLN A 99 8.91 4.44 -9.78
N TYR A 100 8.85 3.14 -10.11
CA TYR A 100 7.82 2.62 -11.01
C TYR A 100 6.43 2.74 -10.38
N LEU A 101 6.27 2.30 -9.13
CA LEU A 101 5.02 2.41 -8.38
C LEU A 101 4.56 3.87 -8.25
N HIS A 102 5.47 4.79 -7.95
CA HIS A 102 5.16 6.23 -7.86
C HIS A 102 4.66 6.80 -9.20
N ARG A 103 5.27 6.42 -10.32
CA ARG A 103 4.79 6.84 -11.67
C ARG A 103 3.39 6.32 -11.96
N ALA A 104 3.04 5.14 -11.44
CA ALA A 104 1.70 4.59 -11.51
C ALA A 104 0.72 5.26 -10.52
N GLY A 105 1.22 6.13 -9.61
CA GLY A 105 0.45 6.80 -8.57
C GLY A 105 0.17 5.92 -7.35
N THR A 106 0.93 4.84 -7.14
CA THR A 106 0.88 3.98 -5.96
C THR A 106 1.80 4.53 -4.89
N LYS A 107 1.30 4.60 -3.65
CA LYS A 107 2.10 4.88 -2.46
C LYS A 107 2.54 3.56 -1.84
N ALA A 108 3.83 3.45 -1.51
CA ALA A 108 4.41 2.29 -0.87
C ALA A 108 4.82 2.62 0.57
N TYR A 109 4.26 1.89 1.53
CA TYR A 109 4.64 1.96 2.94
C TYR A 109 5.51 0.77 3.29
N ALA A 110 6.57 1.01 4.03
CA ALA A 110 7.49 -0.04 4.46
C ALA A 110 7.06 -0.66 5.78
N TYR A 111 6.97 -1.97 5.80
CA TYR A 111 6.79 -2.75 7.02
C TYR A 111 8.03 -2.65 7.92
N ILE A 112 7.82 -2.47 9.20
CA ILE A 112 8.84 -2.54 10.26
C ILE A 112 8.26 -3.27 11.45
N ASN A 113 8.88 -4.36 11.86
CA ASN A 113 8.58 -5.03 13.12
C ASN A 113 9.21 -4.24 14.28
N VAL A 114 8.37 -3.61 15.10
CA VAL A 114 8.81 -2.75 16.23
C VAL A 114 8.77 -3.51 17.55
N GLY A 115 7.71 -4.28 17.77
CA GLY A 115 7.45 -4.93 19.06
C GLY A 115 7.95 -6.35 19.18
N ALA A 116 8.46 -6.96 18.09
CA ALA A 116 9.04 -8.29 18.11
C ALA A 116 10.40 -8.31 17.41
N LEU A 117 11.22 -9.31 17.75
CA LEU A 117 12.55 -9.57 17.22
C LEU A 117 12.53 -10.90 16.48
N GLU A 118 12.86 -10.88 15.22
CA GLU A 118 12.90 -12.02 14.31
C GLU A 118 14.31 -12.68 14.34
N GLU A 119 14.40 -14.01 14.37
CA GLU A 119 15.69 -14.73 14.41
C GLU A 119 16.54 -14.50 13.16
N TYR A 120 15.93 -14.14 12.04
CA TYR A 120 16.61 -13.81 10.79
C TYR A 120 17.04 -12.33 10.67
N ASP A 121 16.70 -11.47 11.68
CA ASP A 121 17.20 -10.09 11.70
C ASP A 121 18.75 -10.10 11.77
N PRO A 122 19.45 -9.33 10.93
CA PRO A 122 20.91 -9.26 10.93
C PRO A 122 21.53 -8.91 12.30
N GLU A 123 20.78 -8.21 13.15
CA GLU A 123 21.23 -7.80 14.49
C GLU A 123 20.64 -8.69 15.61
N TYR A 124 20.00 -9.81 15.26
CA TYR A 124 19.37 -10.72 16.24
C TYR A 124 20.27 -11.03 17.44
N LEU A 125 21.54 -11.43 17.19
CA LEU A 125 22.47 -11.77 18.26
C LEU A 125 22.77 -10.60 19.22
N ARG A 126 22.67 -9.36 18.73
CA ARG A 126 22.82 -8.16 19.55
C ARG A 126 21.62 -7.95 20.46
N PHE A 127 20.40 -8.16 19.95
CA PHE A 127 19.16 -7.80 20.62
C PHE A 127 18.44 -8.95 21.30
N LYS A 128 18.80 -10.23 21.07
CA LYS A 128 18.14 -11.39 21.69
C LYS A 128 18.05 -11.34 23.22
N LYS A 129 18.93 -10.59 23.88
CA LYS A 129 18.90 -10.34 25.33
C LYS A 129 17.68 -9.51 25.78
N LEU A 130 17.03 -8.81 24.85
CA LEU A 130 15.83 -8.00 25.08
C LEU A 130 14.54 -8.78 24.89
N SER A 131 14.62 -10.07 24.54
CA SER A 131 13.45 -10.93 24.41
C SER A 131 12.69 -11.02 25.73
N LEU A 132 11.39 -10.73 25.69
CA LEU A 132 10.48 -10.79 26.85
C LEU A 132 9.76 -12.13 26.93
N ALA A 133 9.29 -12.66 25.80
CA ALA A 133 8.61 -13.95 25.68
C ALA A 133 8.66 -14.43 24.22
N PRO A 134 8.49 -15.74 23.96
CA PRO A 134 8.24 -16.26 22.61
C PRO A 134 6.99 -15.61 22.01
N TYR A 135 7.00 -15.39 20.69
CA TYR A 135 5.84 -14.90 19.95
C TYR A 135 4.91 -16.10 19.64
N GLU A 136 3.61 -15.93 19.82
CA GLU A 136 2.64 -16.97 19.53
C GLU A 136 2.50 -17.15 18.01
N ASN A 137 2.43 -18.40 17.54
CA ASN A 137 2.28 -18.79 16.11
C ASN A 137 3.46 -18.46 15.18
N TRP A 138 4.48 -17.76 15.64
CA TRP A 138 5.71 -17.47 14.88
C TRP A 138 6.92 -17.90 15.70
N GLU A 139 7.32 -19.18 15.57
CA GLU A 139 8.37 -19.79 16.41
C GLU A 139 9.75 -19.10 16.30
N GLU A 140 9.99 -18.39 15.20
CA GLU A 140 11.25 -17.66 14.92
C GLU A 140 11.21 -16.21 15.45
N GLU A 141 10.19 -15.85 16.25
CA GLU A 141 10.04 -14.51 16.79
C GLU A 141 9.91 -14.48 18.31
N SER A 142 10.27 -13.36 18.89
CA SER A 142 10.07 -13.08 20.30
C SER A 142 9.66 -11.63 20.53
N TRP A 143 8.72 -11.41 21.45
CA TRP A 143 8.39 -10.06 21.92
C TRP A 143 9.64 -9.39 22.50
N VAL A 144 9.86 -8.09 22.20
CA VAL A 144 11.07 -7.36 22.55
C VAL A 144 10.81 -6.23 23.54
N ASP A 145 11.73 -6.00 24.48
CA ASP A 145 11.67 -4.84 25.38
C ASP A 145 11.99 -3.55 24.59
N VAL A 146 10.95 -2.90 24.07
CA VAL A 146 11.05 -1.66 23.30
C VAL A 146 11.50 -0.45 24.12
N SER A 147 11.62 -0.58 25.44
CA SER A 147 12.15 0.47 26.31
C SER A 147 13.69 0.63 26.22
N ASP A 148 14.37 -0.33 25.60
CA ASP A 148 15.82 -0.28 25.41
C ASP A 148 16.19 0.76 24.34
N THR A 149 17.08 1.69 24.69
CA THR A 149 17.47 2.79 23.81
C THR A 149 18.25 2.32 22.58
N ASP A 150 19.02 1.22 22.69
CA ASP A 150 19.76 0.67 21.55
C ASP A 150 18.80 0.08 20.52
N TRP A 151 17.71 -0.56 20.98
CA TRP A 151 16.62 -1.03 20.10
C TRP A 151 15.92 0.14 19.41
N GLN A 152 15.52 1.16 20.16
CA GLN A 152 14.90 2.38 19.61
C GLN A 152 15.76 3.02 18.54
N ASN A 153 17.08 3.16 18.82
CA ASN A 153 18.04 3.69 17.86
C ASN A 153 18.20 2.79 16.63
N TYR A 154 18.17 1.48 16.80
CA TYR A 154 18.23 0.54 15.68
C TYR A 154 17.05 0.75 14.72
N ILE A 155 15.84 0.84 15.24
CA ILE A 155 14.65 1.10 14.44
C ILE A 155 14.72 2.49 13.79
N THR A 156 15.03 3.55 14.57
CA THR A 156 14.87 4.93 14.10
C THR A 156 16.06 5.48 13.33
N GLU A 157 17.30 5.02 13.60
CA GLU A 157 18.51 5.55 12.97
C GLU A 157 19.07 4.65 11.88
N LYS A 158 18.80 3.34 11.92
CA LYS A 158 19.27 2.41 10.90
C LYS A 158 18.14 2.00 9.96
N ILE A 159 17.14 1.23 10.44
CA ILE A 159 16.08 0.70 9.58
C ILE A 159 15.29 1.82 8.90
N ALA A 160 14.76 2.76 9.65
CA ALA A 160 13.94 3.84 9.10
C ALA A 160 14.74 4.74 8.14
N LYS A 161 16.03 4.95 8.39
CA LYS A 161 16.90 5.70 7.50
C LYS A 161 17.06 4.99 6.14
N GLU A 162 17.36 3.69 6.17
CA GLU A 162 17.51 2.89 4.96
C GLU A 162 16.20 2.90 4.12
N ILE A 163 15.06 2.76 4.77
CA ILE A 163 13.71 2.84 4.15
C ILE A 163 13.48 4.21 3.49
N ALA A 164 13.78 5.30 4.20
CA ALA A 164 13.62 6.65 3.67
C ALA A 164 14.57 6.90 2.47
N GLU A 165 15.80 6.39 2.52
CA GLU A 165 16.79 6.49 1.43
C GLU A 165 16.38 5.64 0.20
N LEU A 166 15.68 4.52 0.39
CA LEU A 166 15.08 3.74 -0.70
C LEU A 166 13.96 4.52 -1.39
N GLY A 167 13.24 5.37 -0.67
CA GLY A 167 12.19 6.22 -1.21
C GLY A 167 10.77 5.70 -0.97
N PHE A 168 10.53 4.95 0.09
CA PHE A 168 9.17 4.66 0.56
C PHE A 168 8.43 5.92 0.95
N ASP A 169 7.08 5.87 0.90
CA ASP A 169 6.21 7.02 1.19
C ASP A 169 5.81 7.11 2.67
N GLY A 170 5.93 6.02 3.44
CA GLY A 170 5.52 5.95 4.83
C GLY A 170 6.03 4.70 5.53
N PHE A 171 5.75 4.62 6.82
CA PHE A 171 6.06 3.47 7.67
C PHE A 171 4.78 2.73 8.06
N PHE A 172 4.83 1.41 8.04
CA PHE A 172 3.81 0.53 8.59
C PHE A 172 4.46 -0.26 9.73
N LEU A 173 4.12 0.12 10.96
CA LEU A 173 4.78 -0.35 12.17
C LEU A 173 3.96 -1.46 12.82
N ASP A 174 4.58 -2.60 13.01
CA ASP A 174 3.93 -3.79 13.53
C ASP A 174 4.28 -4.07 14.99
N ASN A 175 3.41 -4.89 15.62
CA ASN A 175 3.59 -5.46 16.95
C ASN A 175 3.57 -4.42 18.10
N PHE A 176 2.77 -3.36 17.96
CA PHE A 176 2.46 -2.48 19.09
C PHE A 176 1.66 -3.19 20.18
N ASP A 177 1.17 -4.41 19.91
CA ASP A 177 0.55 -5.34 20.87
C ASP A 177 1.49 -5.77 21.99
N VAL A 178 2.79 -5.57 21.86
CA VAL A 178 3.75 -5.71 22.96
C VAL A 178 3.31 -4.95 24.21
N TYR A 179 2.62 -3.80 24.06
CA TYR A 179 2.06 -3.06 25.18
C TYR A 179 0.83 -3.75 25.82
N TYR A 180 0.01 -4.43 25.05
CA TYR A 180 -1.10 -5.21 25.58
C TYR A 180 -0.59 -6.38 26.45
N LEU A 181 0.46 -7.07 25.99
CA LEU A 181 1.04 -8.21 26.70
C LEU A 181 1.88 -7.79 27.92
N PHE A 182 2.57 -6.67 27.80
CA PHE A 182 3.43 -6.10 28.84
C PHE A 182 2.99 -4.67 29.15
N PRO A 183 1.88 -4.45 29.90
CA PRO A 183 1.27 -3.14 30.09
C PRO A 183 2.03 -2.26 31.12
N GLU A 184 3.33 -2.16 30.93
CA GLU A 184 4.22 -1.34 31.76
C GLU A 184 4.41 0.03 31.11
N ASP A 185 4.48 1.10 31.93
CA ASP A 185 4.70 2.46 31.43
C ASP A 185 6.02 2.58 30.62
N LYS A 186 7.06 1.81 30.95
CA LYS A 186 8.32 1.82 30.18
C LYS A 186 8.12 1.32 28.75
N ILE A 187 7.23 0.32 28.53
CA ILE A 187 6.93 -0.20 27.18
C ILE A 187 6.15 0.86 26.40
N TYR A 188 5.13 1.47 27.00
CA TYR A 188 4.40 2.57 26.38
C TYR A 188 5.32 3.73 25.97
N GLN A 189 6.18 4.19 26.90
CA GLN A 189 7.16 5.26 26.64
C GLN A 189 8.21 4.85 25.60
N GLY A 190 8.58 3.57 25.55
CA GLY A 190 9.48 3.02 24.53
C GLY A 190 8.88 3.12 23.12
N LEU A 191 7.61 2.77 22.97
CA LEU A 191 6.87 2.92 21.71
C LEU A 191 6.74 4.41 21.32
N ASP A 192 6.42 5.29 22.29
CA ASP A 192 6.41 6.75 22.06
C ASP A 192 7.79 7.28 21.61
N ALA A 193 8.88 6.77 22.18
CA ALA A 193 10.23 7.16 21.79
C ALA A 193 10.54 6.76 20.34
N VAL A 194 10.13 5.55 19.92
CA VAL A 194 10.27 5.11 18.52
C VAL A 194 9.46 6.03 17.60
N LEU A 195 8.19 6.28 17.90
CA LEU A 195 7.35 7.16 17.08
C LEU A 195 7.92 8.58 16.99
N SER A 196 8.40 9.14 18.11
CA SER A 196 9.03 10.45 18.16
C SER A 196 10.31 10.49 17.30
N GLY A 197 11.13 9.44 17.36
CA GLY A 197 12.35 9.33 16.57
C GLY A 197 12.08 9.27 15.06
N LEU A 198 10.93 8.71 14.65
CA LEU A 198 10.53 8.60 13.25
C LEU A 198 10.04 9.93 12.65
N GLN A 199 9.58 10.89 13.47
CA GLN A 199 9.03 12.18 12.97
C GLN A 199 10.03 12.97 12.11
N LYS A 200 11.32 12.80 12.32
CA LYS A 200 12.37 13.51 11.54
C LYS A 200 12.35 13.18 10.04
N TYR A 201 11.74 12.06 9.65
CA TYR A 201 11.64 11.67 8.24
C TYR A 201 10.46 12.33 7.52
N ASN A 202 9.54 12.97 8.24
CA ASN A 202 8.31 13.58 7.69
C ASN A 202 7.50 12.59 6.83
N MET A 203 7.50 11.32 7.20
CA MET A 203 6.78 10.24 6.53
C MET A 203 5.59 9.86 7.40
N PRO A 204 4.39 9.63 6.81
CA PRO A 204 3.24 9.17 7.57
C PRO A 204 3.47 7.76 8.13
N ILE A 205 2.85 7.51 9.30
CA ILE A 205 2.98 6.27 10.05
C ILE A 205 1.60 5.63 10.18
N ILE A 206 1.50 4.34 9.87
CA ILE A 206 0.35 3.48 10.13
C ILE A 206 0.80 2.44 11.17
N LEU A 207 0.03 2.26 12.24
CA LEU A 207 0.27 1.21 13.23
C LEU A 207 -0.55 -0.02 12.87
N ASN A 208 0.06 -1.20 12.91
CA ASN A 208 -0.63 -2.48 12.77
C ASN A 208 -0.85 -3.08 14.15
N GLY A 209 -2.10 -3.43 14.48
CA GLY A 209 -2.47 -3.86 15.82
C GLY A 209 -2.30 -2.75 16.86
N GLY A 210 -2.02 -3.14 18.10
CA GLY A 210 -1.70 -2.23 19.20
C GLY A 210 -2.90 -1.39 19.68
N ASP A 211 -4.09 -1.92 19.61
CA ASP A 211 -5.35 -1.26 20.00
C ASP A 211 -5.30 -0.68 21.43
N SER A 212 -4.64 -1.37 22.35
CA SER A 212 -4.43 -0.91 23.74
C SER A 212 -3.52 0.31 23.81
N TYR A 213 -2.42 0.32 23.02
CA TYR A 213 -1.54 1.48 22.91
C TYR A 213 -2.26 2.66 22.27
N VAL A 214 -2.91 2.45 21.14
CA VAL A 214 -3.65 3.48 20.39
C VAL A 214 -4.77 4.07 21.23
N SER A 215 -5.53 3.25 21.95
CA SER A 215 -6.63 3.71 22.83
C SER A 215 -6.09 4.64 23.91
N ARG A 216 -4.99 4.27 24.59
CA ARG A 216 -4.34 5.12 25.59
C ARG A 216 -3.82 6.42 24.96
N ALA A 217 -3.16 6.35 23.81
CA ALA A 217 -2.65 7.54 23.12
C ALA A 217 -3.76 8.52 22.73
N ILE A 218 -4.92 8.02 22.30
CA ILE A 218 -6.10 8.86 22.01
C ILE A 218 -6.65 9.50 23.28
N GLU A 219 -6.74 8.78 24.38
CA GLU A 219 -7.24 9.29 25.66
C GLU A 219 -6.31 10.35 26.25
N GLU A 220 -5.00 10.16 26.17
CA GLU A 220 -4.03 11.08 26.75
C GLU A 220 -3.77 12.30 25.87
N ASN A 221 -3.80 12.16 24.54
CA ASN A 221 -3.32 13.22 23.64
C ASN A 221 -3.93 13.18 22.22
N SER A 222 -5.25 13.10 22.10
CA SER A 222 -5.96 12.94 20.81
C SER A 222 -5.64 14.02 19.76
N THR A 223 -5.14 15.19 20.16
CA THR A 223 -4.85 16.31 19.25
C THR A 223 -3.43 16.31 18.70
N ASN A 224 -2.56 15.43 19.19
CA ASN A 224 -1.13 15.40 18.81
C ASN A 224 -0.59 13.97 18.71
N LEU A 225 -1.30 13.10 18.01
CA LEU A 225 -0.87 11.74 17.76
C LEU A 225 0.37 11.74 16.85
N LEU A 226 1.33 10.86 17.15
CA LEU A 226 2.58 10.71 16.40
C LEU A 226 2.44 9.78 15.18
N PHE A 227 1.22 9.32 14.89
CA PHE A 227 0.87 8.44 13.77
C PHE A 227 -0.41 8.93 13.09
N GLN A 228 -0.63 8.55 11.83
CA GLN A 228 -1.70 9.06 10.99
C GLN A 228 -2.75 8.00 10.63
N GLY A 229 -2.47 6.74 10.94
CA GLY A 229 -3.40 5.65 10.64
C GLY A 229 -3.21 4.45 11.55
N VAL A 230 -4.24 3.59 11.55
CA VAL A 230 -4.24 2.28 12.20
C VAL A 230 -4.71 1.23 11.22
N ASN A 231 -4.09 0.07 11.23
CA ASN A 231 -4.57 -1.15 10.61
C ASN A 231 -4.96 -2.15 11.69
N GLN A 232 -6.09 -2.82 11.52
CA GLN A 232 -6.53 -3.90 12.38
C GLN A 232 -6.79 -5.14 11.56
N GLU A 233 -6.22 -6.25 12.01
CA GLU A 233 -6.41 -7.56 11.42
C GLU A 233 -7.59 -8.28 12.07
N ASP A 234 -8.20 -9.19 11.30
CA ASP A 234 -9.23 -10.11 11.79
C ASP A 234 -10.40 -9.43 12.52
N VAL A 235 -10.93 -8.35 11.97
CA VAL A 235 -12.11 -7.67 12.51
C VAL A 235 -13.39 -8.47 12.27
N PHE A 236 -13.54 -9.06 11.08
CA PHE A 236 -14.68 -9.84 10.64
C PHE A 236 -14.36 -11.31 10.49
N THR A 237 -13.09 -11.64 10.20
CA THR A 237 -12.58 -13.00 10.17
C THR A 237 -11.87 -13.33 11.49
N ALA A 238 -11.69 -14.61 11.75
CA ALA A 238 -10.77 -15.15 12.74
C ALA A 238 -9.91 -16.20 12.05
N TYR A 239 -8.62 -15.90 11.87
CA TYR A 239 -7.68 -16.80 11.21
C TYR A 239 -7.21 -17.90 12.16
N HIS A 240 -7.15 -19.13 11.66
CA HIS A 240 -6.73 -20.33 12.39
C HIS A 240 -5.42 -20.85 11.82
N PHE A 241 -4.32 -20.60 12.52
CA PHE A 241 -2.96 -20.97 12.08
C PHE A 241 -2.76 -22.47 11.92
N ASP A 242 -3.40 -23.28 12.77
CA ASP A 242 -3.29 -24.74 12.77
C ASP A 242 -3.93 -25.42 11.54
N THR A 243 -4.92 -24.78 10.95
CA THR A 243 -5.68 -25.33 9.82
C THR A 243 -5.56 -24.52 8.54
N ASP A 244 -4.85 -23.37 8.58
CA ASP A 244 -4.74 -22.41 7.48
C ASP A 244 -6.12 -22.02 6.90
N THR A 245 -7.09 -21.76 7.81
CA THR A 245 -8.46 -21.37 7.45
C THR A 245 -8.91 -20.15 8.22
N SER A 246 -9.98 -19.51 7.77
CA SER A 246 -10.67 -18.46 8.52
C SER A 246 -12.10 -18.84 8.82
N SER A 247 -12.59 -18.40 9.94
CA SER A 247 -14.00 -18.42 10.31
C SER A 247 -14.54 -17.01 10.51
N LEU A 248 -15.84 -16.88 10.78
CA LEU A 248 -16.37 -15.61 11.26
C LEU A 248 -15.79 -15.29 12.64
N GLN A 249 -15.43 -14.03 12.84
CA GLN A 249 -15.02 -13.51 14.15
C GLN A 249 -16.17 -13.60 15.13
N ASP A 250 -15.87 -13.89 16.39
CA ASP A 250 -16.91 -13.88 17.43
C ASP A 250 -17.51 -12.46 17.58
N SER A 251 -18.77 -12.42 18.02
CA SER A 251 -19.54 -11.18 18.01
C SER A 251 -19.03 -10.12 18.98
N ASP A 252 -18.36 -10.50 20.08
CA ASP A 252 -17.90 -9.57 21.09
C ASP A 252 -16.54 -8.99 20.70
N THR A 253 -15.62 -9.81 20.20
CA THR A 253 -14.34 -9.40 19.62
C THR A 253 -14.57 -8.48 18.40
N ARG A 254 -15.46 -8.88 17.49
CA ARG A 254 -15.82 -8.07 16.34
C ARG A 254 -16.34 -6.70 16.75
N ARG A 255 -17.26 -6.65 17.72
CA ARG A 255 -17.83 -5.38 18.22
C ARG A 255 -16.74 -4.53 18.87
N TYR A 256 -15.89 -5.15 19.68
CA TYR A 256 -14.76 -4.45 20.30
C TYR A 256 -13.87 -3.76 19.28
N TYR A 257 -13.44 -4.46 18.21
CA TYR A 257 -12.62 -3.86 17.16
C TYR A 257 -13.38 -2.79 16.36
N GLN A 258 -14.66 -3.00 16.06
CA GLN A 258 -15.47 -1.99 15.40
C GLN A 258 -15.56 -0.70 16.23
N ASP A 259 -15.84 -0.80 17.53
CA ASP A 259 -15.88 0.35 18.43
C ASP A 259 -14.53 1.06 18.55
N TYR A 260 -13.44 0.30 18.63
CA TYR A 260 -12.08 0.81 18.64
C TYR A 260 -11.75 1.59 17.36
N LEU A 261 -12.03 1.01 16.20
CA LEU A 261 -11.76 1.63 14.90
C LEU A 261 -12.59 2.90 14.67
N GLU A 262 -13.83 2.94 15.17
CA GLU A 262 -14.65 4.16 15.13
C GLU A 262 -14.06 5.25 16.04
N LYS A 263 -13.53 4.90 17.23
CA LYS A 263 -12.82 5.87 18.08
C LYS A 263 -11.57 6.41 17.39
N ALA A 264 -10.77 5.54 16.77
CA ALA A 264 -9.59 5.93 16.00
C ALA A 264 -9.96 6.90 14.86
N LYS A 265 -11.02 6.58 14.11
CA LYS A 265 -11.56 7.45 13.06
C LYS A 265 -12.00 8.82 13.58
N ASN A 266 -12.69 8.84 14.70
CA ASN A 266 -13.15 10.06 15.33
C ASN A 266 -12.00 10.93 15.87
N ALA A 267 -10.87 10.30 16.22
CA ALA A 267 -9.62 10.99 16.56
C ALA A 267 -8.86 11.53 15.33
N GLY A 268 -9.40 11.34 14.12
CA GLY A 268 -8.84 11.87 12.87
C GLY A 268 -7.89 10.91 12.15
N LEU A 269 -7.74 9.66 12.62
CA LEU A 269 -6.86 8.67 11.99
C LEU A 269 -7.48 8.08 10.71
N SER A 270 -6.64 7.71 9.78
CA SER A 270 -7.00 6.82 8.68
C SER A 270 -7.14 5.41 9.22
N VAL A 271 -8.20 4.69 8.81
CA VAL A 271 -8.48 3.34 9.29
C VAL A 271 -8.37 2.37 8.15
N PHE A 272 -7.63 1.29 8.39
CA PHE A 272 -7.42 0.17 7.49
C PHE A 272 -7.82 -1.12 8.20
N ILE A 273 -8.34 -2.07 7.42
CA ILE A 273 -8.71 -3.40 7.90
C ILE A 273 -8.03 -4.44 6.99
N LEU A 274 -7.40 -5.42 7.61
CA LEU A 274 -6.83 -6.58 6.94
C LEU A 274 -7.60 -7.82 7.36
N GLU A 275 -8.28 -8.45 6.41
CA GLU A 275 -8.99 -9.71 6.61
C GLU A 275 -8.26 -10.84 5.90
N TYR A 276 -8.41 -12.05 6.39
CA TYR A 276 -7.81 -13.24 5.79
C TYR A 276 -8.88 -14.20 5.30
N LYS A 277 -8.80 -14.58 4.02
CA LYS A 277 -9.67 -15.60 3.40
C LYS A 277 -11.17 -15.37 3.61
N ALA A 278 -11.62 -14.11 3.75
CA ALA A 278 -13.03 -13.80 3.80
C ALA A 278 -13.72 -14.30 2.52
N ASP A 279 -14.78 -15.07 2.68
CA ASP A 279 -15.55 -15.56 1.55
C ASP A 279 -16.30 -14.42 0.84
N LYS A 280 -16.99 -14.75 -0.25
CA LYS A 280 -17.67 -13.75 -1.08
C LYS A 280 -18.78 -12.99 -0.34
N GLU A 281 -19.49 -13.64 0.56
CA GLU A 281 -20.61 -13.01 1.29
C GLU A 281 -20.06 -12.10 2.39
N LEU A 282 -19.08 -12.57 3.14
CA LEU A 282 -18.40 -11.78 4.17
C LEU A 282 -17.65 -10.59 3.54
N SER A 283 -16.99 -10.79 2.40
CA SER A 283 -16.32 -9.70 1.66
C SER A 283 -17.29 -8.59 1.24
N LYS A 284 -18.55 -8.90 0.91
CA LYS A 284 -19.56 -7.88 0.63
C LYS A 284 -19.97 -7.11 1.89
N GLU A 285 -20.08 -7.80 3.01
CA GLU A 285 -20.41 -7.21 4.30
C GLU A 285 -19.30 -6.24 4.73
N VAL A 286 -18.02 -6.70 4.72
CA VAL A 286 -16.84 -5.89 5.04
C VAL A 286 -16.77 -4.66 4.11
N SER A 287 -16.94 -4.87 2.80
CA SER A 287 -16.93 -3.78 1.83
C SER A 287 -18.01 -2.72 2.10
N SER A 288 -19.22 -3.16 2.49
CA SER A 288 -20.31 -2.25 2.83
C SER A 288 -20.03 -1.46 4.10
N TYR A 289 -19.53 -2.12 5.13
CA TYR A 289 -19.12 -1.50 6.39
C TYR A 289 -17.98 -0.48 6.18
N CYS A 290 -16.93 -0.89 5.51
CA CYS A 290 -15.79 -0.01 5.23
C CYS A 290 -16.19 1.20 4.40
N LYS A 291 -17.07 1.01 3.42
CA LYS A 291 -17.61 2.13 2.62
C LYS A 291 -18.41 3.10 3.46
N GLU A 292 -19.27 2.62 4.35
CA GLU A 292 -20.09 3.46 5.26
C GLU A 292 -19.21 4.25 6.22
N LYS A 293 -18.19 3.61 6.80
CA LYS A 293 -17.28 4.21 7.80
C LYS A 293 -16.12 5.00 7.19
N HIS A 294 -15.99 4.98 5.85
CA HIS A 294 -14.83 5.55 5.15
C HIS A 294 -13.50 4.93 5.60
N PHE A 295 -13.49 3.61 5.76
CA PHE A 295 -12.33 2.78 6.01
C PHE A 295 -11.81 2.19 4.70
N GLN A 296 -10.55 1.80 4.67
CA GLN A 296 -9.96 1.02 3.60
C GLN A 296 -9.79 -0.43 4.08
N TRP A 297 -9.83 -1.39 3.18
CA TRP A 297 -9.69 -2.77 3.59
C TRP A 297 -9.06 -3.62 2.49
N TYR A 298 -8.47 -4.73 2.90
CA TYR A 298 -7.90 -5.74 2.03
C TYR A 298 -8.27 -7.13 2.54
N ASN A 299 -8.60 -8.05 1.62
CA ASN A 299 -8.83 -9.45 1.91
C ASN A 299 -7.64 -10.25 1.41
N ALA A 300 -6.75 -10.64 2.30
CA ALA A 300 -5.57 -11.42 1.95
C ALA A 300 -5.94 -12.86 1.62
N PRO A 301 -5.34 -13.47 0.58
CA PRO A 301 -5.59 -14.86 0.19
C PRO A 301 -4.95 -15.86 1.14
N ASP A 302 -3.93 -15.45 1.88
CA ASP A 302 -3.18 -16.25 2.85
C ASP A 302 -2.50 -15.35 3.90
N ILE A 303 -1.99 -15.98 4.96
CA ILE A 303 -1.31 -15.29 6.06
C ILE A 303 0.10 -14.80 5.68
N PHE A 304 0.68 -15.34 4.61
CA PHE A 304 2.00 -14.91 4.12
C PHE A 304 1.93 -13.64 3.28
N LEU A 305 0.73 -13.11 3.04
CA LEU A 305 0.48 -11.86 2.33
C LEU A 305 1.13 -11.85 0.94
N THR A 306 0.97 -12.97 0.23
CA THR A 306 1.41 -13.15 -1.14
C THR A 306 0.42 -12.55 -2.15
N GLU A 307 0.77 -12.55 -3.44
CA GLU A 307 -0.17 -12.14 -4.48
C GLU A 307 -1.41 -13.04 -4.49
N GLY A 308 -2.59 -12.42 -4.44
CA GLY A 308 -3.82 -13.12 -4.77
C GLY A 308 -3.77 -13.57 -6.23
N LYS A 309 -3.94 -14.86 -6.49
CA LYS A 309 -4.22 -15.32 -7.86
C LYS A 309 -5.51 -14.65 -8.31
N ALA A 310 -5.40 -13.79 -9.34
CA ALA A 310 -6.53 -13.13 -9.97
C ALA A 310 -7.49 -14.15 -10.62
#